data_62ba3e6008c686da42294af46fce3f7c
#
_entry.id   62ba3e6008c686da42294af46fce3f7c
#
_cell.length_a   1.000
_cell.length_b   1.000
_cell.length_c   1.000
_cell.angle_alpha   90.00
_cell.angle_beta   90.00
_cell.angle_gamma   90.00
#
_symmetry.space_group_name_H-M   'P 1'
#
loop_
_entity.id
_entity.type
_entity.pdbx_description
1 polymer ?
#
loop_
_entity_poly.entity_id
_entity_poly.type
_entity_poly.pdbx_seq_one_letter_code
_entity_poly.pdbx_strand_id
1 'polypeptide(L)'
;MSLQRALELAAHTRALMTSGASLEKALESTTRGLSAEEKAACQSLSYAATRNALACEAILGLLASRPPAPKVRSIMLVALAELIESPQKDYVIVNEAVKAVKSAEPAASGFANACLRRFLRERGKILSMAVRTDEVRLNAPRWWIDKMRACLGRARADAMMKLVRTRPPMIVRVNRRRIATADWCELARRSGLEVRELGRQAVLLKSPVPVSELPGFHEGLVSVQDAGAQLAAHALAPVDGENILDACAAPGGKTAHLLELADCRVTALEIDPVRAQRIHENLDRLGLTAQVRTADGADVASWWDRQPFDAVLLDAPCTASGIVRRHPDIVFSRRPQDVHALCMQQKKLLEALWPTLKVGGRLLYVVCSVFEEEGPKQIESFLSRHADATLVPVADGAPKLLTLTPCEGAGGEPAQVADTHDGFFYALLTKQ
;
A
#
# COMPACT_ATOMS: atom_id res chain seq x y z
N MET A 1 -19.73 16.65 -9.81
CA MET A 1 -20.25 16.47 -8.42
C MET A 1 -20.01 17.71 -7.57
N SER A 2 -20.91 18.08 -6.58
CA SER A 2 -20.64 19.18 -5.66
C SER A 2 -19.63 18.77 -4.58
N LEU A 3 -18.78 19.71 -4.14
CA LEU A 3 -17.82 19.47 -3.05
C LEU A 3 -18.55 19.13 -1.73
N GLN A 4 -19.74 19.73 -1.49
CA GLN A 4 -20.60 19.35 -0.35
C GLN A 4 -20.85 17.84 -0.33
N ARG A 5 -21.29 17.26 -1.43
CA ARG A 5 -21.57 15.82 -1.53
C ARG A 5 -20.32 14.97 -1.30
N ALA A 6 -19.18 15.40 -1.83
CA ALA A 6 -17.91 14.71 -1.61
C ALA A 6 -17.49 14.72 -0.13
N LEU A 7 -17.68 15.85 0.57
CA LEU A 7 -17.41 15.98 2.00
C LEU A 7 -18.33 15.06 2.83
N GLU A 8 -19.61 14.96 2.48
CA GLU A 8 -20.57 14.06 3.14
C GLU A 8 -20.18 12.60 2.98
N LEU A 9 -19.80 12.18 1.76
CA LEU A 9 -19.34 10.82 1.48
C LEU A 9 -18.03 10.49 2.23
N ALA A 10 -17.05 11.38 2.20
CA ALA A 10 -15.79 11.17 2.91
C ALA A 10 -15.98 11.16 4.44
N ALA A 11 -16.92 11.95 4.98
CA ALA A 11 -17.29 11.91 6.38
C ALA A 11 -17.97 10.59 6.77
N HIS A 12 -18.77 10.01 5.86
CA HIS A 12 -19.34 8.67 6.05
C HIS A 12 -18.27 7.58 6.03
N THR A 13 -17.35 7.62 5.05
CA THR A 13 -16.17 6.74 5.01
C THR A 13 -15.39 6.79 6.33
N ARG A 14 -15.12 7.99 6.84
CA ARG A 14 -14.45 8.17 8.14
C ARG A 14 -15.23 7.54 9.30
N ALA A 15 -16.56 7.65 9.32
CA ALA A 15 -17.39 7.03 10.34
C ALA A 15 -17.27 5.50 10.33
N LEU A 16 -17.27 4.87 9.15
CA LEU A 16 -17.04 3.44 8.98
C LEU A 16 -15.64 3.02 9.48
N MET A 17 -14.61 3.81 9.20
CA MET A 17 -13.27 3.56 9.72
C MET A 17 -13.22 3.63 11.26
N THR A 18 -13.92 4.58 11.85
CA THR A 18 -14.03 4.68 13.33
C THR A 18 -14.73 3.46 13.94
N SER A 19 -15.59 2.79 13.18
CA SER A 19 -16.24 1.52 13.57
C SER A 19 -15.38 0.28 13.27
N GLY A 20 -14.13 0.44 12.82
CA GLY A 20 -13.16 -0.63 12.62
C GLY A 20 -12.97 -1.12 11.19
N ALA A 21 -13.62 -0.51 10.19
CA ALA A 21 -13.35 -0.84 8.79
C ALA A 21 -12.00 -0.27 8.33
N SER A 22 -11.28 -0.98 7.45
CA SER A 22 -10.15 -0.38 6.73
C SER A 22 -10.62 0.70 5.76
N LEU A 23 -9.74 1.64 5.41
CA LEU A 23 -10.05 2.71 4.46
C LEU A 23 -10.57 2.15 3.12
N GLU A 24 -9.95 1.08 2.61
CA GLU A 24 -10.36 0.43 1.37
C GLU A 24 -11.79 -0.09 1.46
N LYS A 25 -12.12 -0.90 2.48
CA LYS A 25 -13.48 -1.44 2.71
C LYS A 25 -14.50 -0.34 2.94
N ALA A 26 -14.15 0.69 3.69
CA ALA A 26 -15.02 1.83 3.95
C ALA A 26 -15.32 2.62 2.66
N LEU A 27 -14.32 2.85 1.81
CA LEU A 27 -14.48 3.47 0.50
C LEU A 27 -15.34 2.62 -0.43
N GLU A 28 -15.05 1.32 -0.55
CA GLU A 28 -15.83 0.40 -1.38
C GLU A 28 -17.32 0.42 -0.99
N SER A 29 -17.61 0.35 0.31
CA SER A 29 -18.98 0.44 0.84
C SER A 29 -19.63 1.78 0.53
N THR A 30 -18.92 2.90 0.78
CA THR A 30 -19.46 4.26 0.61
C THR A 30 -19.69 4.60 -0.86
N THR A 31 -18.85 4.09 -1.78
CA THR A 31 -18.87 4.48 -3.18
C THR A 31 -19.58 3.49 -4.10
N ARG A 32 -20.23 2.47 -3.56
CA ARG A 32 -20.99 1.49 -4.34
C ARG A 32 -22.11 2.17 -5.12
N GLY A 33 -22.16 1.96 -6.43
CA GLY A 33 -23.16 2.54 -7.33
C GLY A 33 -22.93 4.01 -7.71
N LEU A 34 -21.86 4.64 -7.24
CA LEU A 34 -21.53 6.03 -7.61
C LEU A 34 -20.77 6.10 -8.94
N SER A 35 -20.82 7.26 -9.57
CA SER A 35 -20.03 7.57 -10.78
C SER A 35 -18.53 7.58 -10.49
N ALA A 36 -17.69 7.44 -11.53
CA ALA A 36 -16.23 7.49 -11.41
C ALA A 36 -15.73 8.81 -10.78
N GLU A 37 -16.35 9.94 -11.15
CA GLU A 37 -16.04 11.26 -10.59
C GLU A 37 -16.34 11.32 -9.07
N GLU A 38 -17.50 10.81 -8.65
CA GLU A 38 -17.88 10.76 -7.23
C GLU A 38 -16.95 9.86 -6.41
N LYS A 39 -16.58 8.69 -6.94
CA LYS A 39 -15.60 7.78 -6.33
C LYS A 39 -14.26 8.48 -6.14
N ALA A 40 -13.73 9.11 -7.19
CA ALA A 40 -12.44 9.78 -7.16
C ALA A 40 -12.42 10.94 -6.14
N ALA A 41 -13.47 11.75 -6.08
CA ALA A 41 -13.55 12.85 -5.13
C ALA A 41 -13.70 12.38 -3.68
N CYS A 42 -14.55 11.37 -3.42
CA CYS A 42 -14.68 10.75 -2.10
C CYS A 42 -13.35 10.15 -1.65
N GLN A 43 -12.68 9.43 -2.53
CA GLN A 43 -11.36 8.84 -2.28
C GLN A 43 -10.32 9.91 -1.94
N SER A 44 -10.20 10.96 -2.75
CA SER A 44 -9.23 12.05 -2.53
C SER A 44 -9.38 12.67 -1.14
N LEU A 45 -10.60 13.04 -0.76
CA LEU A 45 -10.89 13.64 0.55
C LEU A 45 -10.68 12.66 1.72
N SER A 46 -11.04 11.38 1.55
CA SER A 46 -10.86 10.36 2.58
C SER A 46 -9.37 10.09 2.84
N TYR A 47 -8.55 10.04 1.79
CA TYR A 47 -7.09 9.91 1.92
C TYR A 47 -6.47 11.15 2.55
N ALA A 48 -6.87 12.37 2.15
CA ALA A 48 -6.41 13.61 2.79
C ALA A 48 -6.74 13.64 4.29
N ALA A 49 -7.97 13.27 4.66
CA ALA A 49 -8.41 13.19 6.05
C ALA A 49 -7.61 12.16 6.86
N THR A 50 -7.26 11.02 6.26
CA THR A 50 -6.48 9.98 6.93
C THR A 50 -5.01 10.38 7.09
N ARG A 51 -4.39 10.98 6.06
CA ARG A 51 -3.01 11.51 6.13
C ARG A 51 -2.82 12.64 7.13
N ASN A 52 -3.88 13.36 7.48
CA ASN A 52 -3.86 14.47 8.42
C ASN A 52 -4.70 14.22 9.68
N ALA A 53 -5.01 12.95 9.99
CA ALA A 53 -6.00 12.60 11.00
C ALA A 53 -5.72 13.23 12.37
N LEU A 54 -4.53 13.05 12.92
CA LEU A 54 -4.17 13.57 14.25
C LEU A 54 -4.02 15.10 14.24
N ALA A 55 -3.55 15.68 13.15
CA ALA A 55 -3.48 17.14 13.01
C ALA A 55 -4.88 17.77 13.01
N CYS A 56 -5.82 17.20 12.23
CA CYS A 56 -7.20 17.67 12.19
C CYS A 56 -7.90 17.54 13.53
N GLU A 57 -7.66 16.46 14.28
CA GLU A 57 -8.19 16.27 15.63
C GLU A 57 -7.63 17.32 16.60
N ALA A 58 -6.34 17.56 16.59
CA ALA A 58 -5.72 18.57 17.43
C ALA A 58 -6.21 19.99 17.08
N ILE A 59 -6.34 20.30 15.78
CA ILE A 59 -6.90 21.58 15.32
C ILE A 59 -8.33 21.75 15.80
N LEU A 60 -9.19 20.74 15.61
CA LEU A 60 -10.58 20.81 16.04
C LEU A 60 -10.69 21.01 17.55
N GLY A 61 -9.83 20.36 18.34
CA GLY A 61 -9.74 20.57 19.80
C GLY A 61 -9.33 21.97 20.22
N LEU A 62 -8.53 22.69 19.39
CA LEU A 62 -8.17 24.09 19.61
C LEU A 62 -9.29 25.06 19.19
N LEU A 63 -10.12 24.67 18.25
CA LEU A 63 -11.21 25.49 17.71
C LEU A 63 -12.51 25.36 18.52
N ALA A 64 -12.79 24.19 19.05
CA ALA A 64 -14.04 23.84 19.72
C ALA A 64 -13.78 23.57 21.21
N SER A 65 -14.52 24.25 22.09
CA SER A 65 -14.45 24.03 23.55
C SER A 65 -15.09 22.69 23.97
N ARG A 66 -15.98 22.14 23.15
CA ARG A 66 -16.64 20.84 23.34
C ARG A 66 -16.66 20.08 22.01
N PRO A 67 -16.46 18.74 22.03
CA PRO A 67 -16.57 17.94 20.82
C PRO A 67 -17.96 18.11 20.18
N PRO A 68 -18.05 18.39 18.87
CA PRO A 68 -19.33 18.40 18.17
C PRO A 68 -19.87 16.97 18.00
N ALA A 69 -21.17 16.86 17.65
CA ALA A 69 -21.82 15.60 17.36
C ALA A 69 -21.05 14.78 16.30
N PRO A 70 -21.06 13.43 16.35
CA PRO A 70 -20.17 12.58 15.53
C PRO A 70 -20.22 12.87 14.03
N LYS A 71 -21.41 13.12 13.45
CA LYS A 71 -21.56 13.47 12.02
C LYS A 71 -20.90 14.81 11.70
N VAL A 72 -21.20 15.84 12.51
CA VAL A 72 -20.61 17.18 12.35
C VAL A 72 -19.09 17.11 12.50
N ARG A 73 -18.62 16.38 13.51
CA ARG A 73 -17.18 16.16 13.74
C ARG A 73 -16.49 15.54 12.52
N SER A 74 -17.07 14.49 11.94
CA SER A 74 -16.50 13.84 10.75
C SER A 74 -16.41 14.79 9.56
N ILE A 75 -17.47 15.58 9.30
CA ILE A 75 -17.46 16.58 8.20
C ILE A 75 -16.39 17.65 8.45
N MET A 76 -16.27 18.16 9.68
CA MET A 76 -15.29 19.19 10.03
C MET A 76 -13.85 18.68 9.89
N LEU A 77 -13.58 17.43 10.28
CA LEU A 77 -12.25 16.84 10.17
C LEU A 77 -11.84 16.66 8.70
N VAL A 78 -12.76 16.22 7.85
CA VAL A 78 -12.51 16.13 6.40
C VAL A 78 -12.28 17.52 5.79
N ALA A 79 -13.09 18.51 6.15
CA ALA A 79 -12.94 19.88 5.69
C ALA A 79 -11.59 20.51 6.13
N LEU A 80 -11.18 20.28 7.38
CA LEU A 80 -9.88 20.74 7.88
C LEU A 80 -8.72 20.10 7.13
N ALA A 81 -8.80 18.80 6.80
CA ALA A 81 -7.79 18.12 6.01
C ALA A 81 -7.67 18.71 4.61
N GLU A 82 -8.79 18.98 3.95
CA GLU A 82 -8.79 19.62 2.64
C GLU A 82 -8.26 21.06 2.70
N LEU A 83 -8.58 21.82 3.74
CA LEU A 83 -8.01 23.16 3.97
C LEU A 83 -6.49 23.11 4.18
N ILE A 84 -5.94 22.04 4.73
CA ILE A 84 -4.49 21.85 4.89
C ILE A 84 -3.84 21.55 3.54
N GLU A 85 -4.43 20.65 2.72
CA GLU A 85 -3.84 20.18 1.47
C GLU A 85 -4.09 21.13 0.27
N SER A 86 -5.18 21.92 0.29
CA SER A 86 -5.65 22.75 -0.84
C SER A 86 -5.98 24.19 -0.41
N PRO A 87 -5.00 24.96 0.13
CA PRO A 87 -5.28 26.29 0.70
C PRO A 87 -5.82 27.32 -0.31
N GLN A 88 -5.56 27.13 -1.61
CA GLN A 88 -6.08 28.01 -2.67
C GLN A 88 -7.61 27.92 -2.86
N LYS A 89 -8.28 26.97 -2.25
CA LYS A 89 -9.74 26.75 -2.32
C LYS A 89 -10.49 27.10 -1.03
N ASP A 90 -9.85 27.81 -0.11
CA ASP A 90 -10.32 28.08 1.24
C ASP A 90 -11.80 28.46 1.35
N TYR A 91 -12.24 29.47 0.58
CA TYR A 91 -13.63 29.94 0.63
C TYR A 91 -14.63 28.89 0.16
N VAL A 92 -14.28 28.15 -0.90
CA VAL A 92 -15.15 27.10 -1.45
C VAL A 92 -15.30 25.99 -0.45
N ILE A 93 -14.17 25.53 0.15
CA ILE A 93 -14.16 24.44 1.14
C ILE A 93 -15.01 24.82 2.36
N VAL A 94 -14.82 26.01 2.92
CA VAL A 94 -15.60 26.47 4.09
C VAL A 94 -17.09 26.53 3.78
N ASN A 95 -17.47 27.11 2.63
CA ASN A 95 -18.86 27.25 2.22
C ASN A 95 -19.54 25.88 2.06
N GLU A 96 -18.90 24.97 1.35
CA GLU A 96 -19.46 23.63 1.10
C GLU A 96 -19.46 22.76 2.36
N ALA A 97 -18.46 22.89 3.25
CA ALA A 97 -18.46 22.22 4.55
C ALA A 97 -19.61 22.71 5.45
N VAL A 98 -19.88 24.02 5.48
CA VAL A 98 -21.01 24.58 6.25
C VAL A 98 -22.35 24.09 5.69
N LYS A 99 -22.50 23.95 4.36
CA LYS A 99 -23.68 23.34 3.74
C LYS A 99 -23.83 21.87 4.13
N ALA A 100 -22.75 21.10 4.11
CA ALA A 100 -22.75 19.68 4.52
C ALA A 100 -23.13 19.53 6.00
N VAL A 101 -22.61 20.39 6.89
CA VAL A 101 -22.99 20.42 8.31
C VAL A 101 -24.46 20.81 8.46
N LYS A 102 -24.94 21.82 7.73
CA LYS A 102 -26.34 22.23 7.76
C LYS A 102 -27.29 21.11 7.32
N SER A 103 -26.90 20.32 6.33
CA SER A 103 -27.65 19.14 5.88
C SER A 103 -27.72 18.05 6.97
N ALA A 104 -26.63 17.84 7.70
CA ALA A 104 -26.52 16.81 8.74
C ALA A 104 -27.17 17.25 10.08
N GLU A 105 -26.96 18.50 10.47
CA GLU A 105 -27.43 19.11 11.74
C GLU A 105 -27.56 20.63 11.59
N PRO A 106 -28.74 21.16 11.20
CA PRO A 106 -28.93 22.59 10.90
C PRO A 106 -28.44 23.53 11.99
N ALA A 107 -28.67 23.18 13.29
CA ALA A 107 -28.27 23.98 14.44
C ALA A 107 -26.74 24.15 14.57
N ALA A 108 -25.94 23.23 14.03
CA ALA A 108 -24.46 23.25 14.10
C ALA A 108 -23.79 24.09 12.99
N SER A 109 -24.57 24.59 12.00
CA SER A 109 -23.99 25.31 10.84
C SER A 109 -23.26 26.58 11.22
N GLY A 110 -23.81 27.37 12.18
CA GLY A 110 -23.16 28.57 12.71
C GLY A 110 -21.83 28.26 13.43
N PHE A 111 -21.82 27.21 14.25
CA PHE A 111 -20.61 26.72 14.93
C PHE A 111 -19.53 26.30 13.91
N ALA A 112 -19.88 25.49 12.92
CA ALA A 112 -18.93 25.04 11.89
C ALA A 112 -18.33 26.23 11.13
N ASN A 113 -19.16 27.19 10.70
CA ASN A 113 -18.69 28.40 10.03
C ASN A 113 -17.72 29.22 10.89
N ALA A 114 -18.05 29.44 12.17
CA ALA A 114 -17.19 30.15 13.10
C ALA A 114 -15.82 29.47 13.28
N CYS A 115 -15.81 28.15 13.51
CA CYS A 115 -14.58 27.37 13.66
C CYS A 115 -13.71 27.40 12.39
N LEU A 116 -14.26 27.11 11.23
CA LEU A 116 -13.50 27.06 9.98
C LEU A 116 -12.96 28.45 9.58
N ARG A 117 -13.76 29.51 9.76
CA ARG A 117 -13.27 30.90 9.53
C ARG A 117 -12.19 31.31 10.54
N ARG A 118 -12.29 30.90 11.80
CA ARG A 118 -11.23 31.12 12.79
C ARG A 118 -9.96 30.38 12.38
N PHE A 119 -10.05 29.15 11.91
CA PHE A 119 -8.89 28.41 11.38
C PHE A 119 -8.23 29.19 10.25
N LEU A 120 -8.97 29.73 9.28
CA LEU A 120 -8.39 30.51 8.19
C LEU A 120 -7.65 31.77 8.69
N ARG A 121 -8.28 32.53 9.62
CA ARG A 121 -7.66 33.75 10.17
C ARG A 121 -6.40 33.48 10.97
N GLU A 122 -6.35 32.36 11.71
CA GLU A 122 -5.31 32.05 12.68
C GLU A 122 -4.48 30.83 12.22
N ARG A 123 -4.54 30.45 10.92
CA ARG A 123 -3.97 29.19 10.36
C ARG A 123 -2.56 28.89 10.87
N GLY A 124 -1.62 29.81 10.70
CA GLY A 124 -0.21 29.60 11.09
C GLY A 124 -0.06 29.32 12.59
N LYS A 125 -0.76 30.10 13.43
CA LYS A 125 -0.77 29.92 14.89
C LYS A 125 -1.37 28.59 15.29
N ILE A 126 -2.56 28.23 14.74
CA ILE A 126 -3.27 27.01 15.08
C ILE A 126 -2.49 25.77 14.64
N LEU A 127 -1.92 25.76 13.44
CA LEU A 127 -1.06 24.68 12.96
C LEU A 127 0.17 24.51 13.85
N SER A 128 0.86 25.58 14.19
CA SER A 128 2.02 25.55 15.10
C SER A 128 1.65 24.99 16.48
N MET A 129 0.47 25.33 16.99
CA MET A 129 -0.03 24.81 18.28
C MET A 129 -0.44 23.35 18.20
N ALA A 130 -1.01 22.91 17.08
CA ALA A 130 -1.51 21.55 16.88
C ALA A 130 -0.35 20.52 16.79
N VAL A 131 0.75 20.85 16.08
CA VAL A 131 1.85 19.90 15.79
C VAL A 131 2.94 19.81 16.87
N ARG A 132 2.59 20.06 18.14
CA ARG A 132 3.56 20.09 19.26
C ARG A 132 4.09 18.71 19.67
N THR A 133 3.31 17.67 19.48
CA THR A 133 3.71 16.29 19.82
C THR A 133 4.19 15.54 18.58
N ASP A 134 5.04 14.53 18.78
CA ASP A 134 5.52 13.67 17.71
C ASP A 134 4.36 12.93 17.03
N GLU A 135 3.37 12.51 17.80
CA GLU A 135 2.19 11.79 17.27
C GLU A 135 1.44 12.64 16.23
N VAL A 136 1.19 13.90 16.54
CA VAL A 136 0.52 14.83 15.62
C VAL A 136 1.42 15.20 14.46
N ARG A 137 2.70 15.48 14.73
CA ARG A 137 3.68 15.87 13.72
C ARG A 137 3.92 14.77 12.69
N LEU A 138 3.94 13.51 13.13
CA LEU A 138 4.21 12.33 12.30
C LEU A 138 2.94 11.57 11.90
N ASN A 139 1.77 11.98 12.40
CA ASN A 139 0.46 11.38 12.14
C ASN A 139 0.43 9.88 12.45
N ALA A 140 0.98 9.47 13.57
CA ALA A 140 1.07 8.08 13.98
C ALA A 140 0.97 7.93 15.52
N PRO A 141 0.45 6.82 16.05
CA PRO A 141 0.43 6.56 17.48
C PRO A 141 1.85 6.36 18.03
N ARG A 142 2.04 6.64 19.31
CA ARG A 142 3.35 6.64 19.99
C ARG A 142 4.10 5.33 19.80
N TRP A 143 3.44 4.18 19.99
CA TRP A 143 4.05 2.86 19.84
C TRP A 143 4.64 2.62 18.45
N TRP A 144 3.96 3.13 17.39
CA TRP A 144 4.41 3.01 16.00
C TRP A 144 5.68 3.83 15.78
N ILE A 145 5.67 5.08 16.27
CA ILE A 145 6.83 5.98 16.17
C ILE A 145 8.03 5.37 16.86
N ASP A 146 7.86 4.89 18.10
CA ASP A 146 8.94 4.28 18.87
C ASP A 146 9.48 3.02 18.19
N LYS A 147 8.60 2.18 17.63
CA LYS A 147 9.00 1.00 16.88
C LYS A 147 9.75 1.33 15.59
N MET A 148 9.26 2.28 14.80
CA MET A 148 9.94 2.76 13.60
C MET A 148 11.34 3.31 13.92
N ARG A 149 11.46 4.08 15.00
CA ARG A 149 12.75 4.63 15.46
C ARG A 149 13.70 3.54 15.98
N ALA A 150 13.18 2.52 16.61
CA ALA A 150 13.98 1.36 17.04
C ALA A 150 14.54 0.58 15.84
N CYS A 151 13.76 0.38 14.79
CA CYS A 151 14.17 -0.35 13.59
C CYS A 151 15.13 0.44 12.68
N LEU A 152 14.90 1.74 12.49
CA LEU A 152 15.56 2.54 11.43
C LEU A 152 16.49 3.64 11.98
N GLY A 153 16.50 3.86 13.29
CA GLY A 153 17.08 5.04 13.89
C GLY A 153 16.20 6.30 13.70
N ARG A 154 16.32 7.27 14.60
CA ARG A 154 15.42 8.44 14.67
C ARG A 154 15.34 9.23 13.36
N ALA A 155 16.48 9.57 12.77
CA ALA A 155 16.51 10.43 11.59
C ALA A 155 15.82 9.78 10.38
N ARG A 156 16.15 8.51 10.08
CA ARG A 156 15.59 7.76 8.95
C ARG A 156 14.09 7.47 9.16
N ALA A 157 13.70 7.08 10.37
CA ALA A 157 12.30 6.84 10.72
C ALA A 157 11.45 8.11 10.58
N ASP A 158 11.91 9.26 11.12
CA ASP A 158 11.19 10.54 11.03
C ASP A 158 11.09 11.02 9.56
N ALA A 159 12.13 10.83 8.75
CA ALA A 159 12.11 11.15 7.32
C ALA A 159 11.10 10.28 6.57
N MET A 160 11.13 8.95 6.80
CA MET A 160 10.17 8.01 6.22
C MET A 160 8.73 8.36 6.62
N MET A 161 8.45 8.61 7.90
CA MET A 161 7.11 8.95 8.37
C MET A 161 6.59 10.28 7.80
N LYS A 162 7.47 11.22 7.43
CA LYS A 162 7.09 12.42 6.68
C LYS A 162 6.76 12.10 5.23
N LEU A 163 7.59 11.29 4.57
CA LEU A 163 7.41 10.90 3.18
C LEU A 163 6.08 10.15 2.98
N VAL A 164 5.75 9.19 3.85
CA VAL A 164 4.51 8.40 3.72
C VAL A 164 3.22 9.22 3.91
N ARG A 165 3.31 10.47 4.35
CA ARG A 165 2.18 11.42 4.41
C ARG A 165 1.97 12.18 3.09
N THR A 166 2.84 12.03 2.12
CA THR A 166 2.66 12.62 0.79
C THR A 166 1.84 11.69 -0.10
N ARG A 167 1.34 12.21 -1.24
CA ARG A 167 0.65 11.37 -2.23
C ARG A 167 1.63 10.34 -2.81
N PRO A 168 1.24 9.06 -2.92
CA PRO A 168 2.11 8.06 -3.49
C PRO A 168 2.33 8.33 -4.99
N PRO A 169 3.52 8.03 -5.52
CA PRO A 169 3.76 8.06 -6.95
C PRO A 169 2.95 6.94 -7.63
N MET A 170 2.52 7.20 -8.87
CA MET A 170 1.92 6.17 -9.70
C MET A 170 3.00 5.50 -10.54
N ILE A 171 3.21 4.22 -10.30
CA ILE A 171 4.19 3.41 -11.03
C ILE A 171 3.44 2.28 -11.72
N VAL A 172 3.77 2.05 -12.98
CA VAL A 172 3.26 0.94 -13.76
C VAL A 172 4.39 -0.04 -14.06
N ARG A 173 4.02 -1.30 -14.23
CA ARG A 173 4.84 -2.36 -14.79
C ARG A 173 4.40 -2.60 -16.23
N VAL A 174 5.31 -2.47 -17.17
CA VAL A 174 5.06 -2.77 -18.58
C VAL A 174 5.14 -4.27 -18.81
N ASN A 175 4.12 -4.84 -19.44
CA ASN A 175 4.08 -6.27 -19.79
C ASN A 175 4.97 -6.53 -21.01
N ARG A 176 6.19 -6.98 -20.74
CA ARG A 176 7.22 -7.22 -21.77
C ARG A 176 6.88 -8.34 -22.78
N ARG A 177 5.88 -9.16 -22.50
CA ARG A 177 5.36 -10.14 -23.49
C ARG A 177 4.53 -9.46 -24.58
N ARG A 178 4.06 -8.23 -24.35
CA ARG A 178 3.15 -7.53 -25.26
C ARG A 178 3.76 -6.28 -25.89
N ILE A 179 4.61 -5.56 -25.15
CA ILE A 179 5.21 -4.32 -25.63
C ILE A 179 6.56 -4.09 -24.92
N ALA A 180 7.53 -3.51 -25.64
CA ALA A 180 8.77 -3.06 -25.01
C ALA A 180 8.53 -1.83 -24.13
N THR A 181 9.30 -1.65 -23.06
CA THR A 181 9.13 -0.53 -22.12
C THR A 181 9.27 0.82 -22.82
N ALA A 182 10.25 0.96 -23.71
CA ALA A 182 10.46 2.19 -24.48
C ALA A 182 9.27 2.54 -25.39
N ASP A 183 8.69 1.54 -26.06
CA ASP A 183 7.54 1.71 -26.96
C ASP A 183 6.29 2.11 -26.18
N TRP A 184 6.06 1.52 -24.99
CA TRP A 184 4.98 1.94 -24.12
C TRP A 184 5.18 3.38 -23.60
N CYS A 185 6.41 3.75 -23.25
CA CYS A 185 6.71 5.13 -22.84
C CYS A 185 6.42 6.13 -23.97
N GLU A 186 6.68 5.79 -25.22
CA GLU A 186 6.33 6.62 -26.36
C GLU A 186 4.83 6.72 -26.55
N LEU A 187 4.11 5.59 -26.45
CA LEU A 187 2.64 5.55 -26.48
C LEU A 187 2.03 6.45 -25.38
N ALA A 188 2.55 6.35 -24.16
CA ALA A 188 2.11 7.19 -23.03
C ALA A 188 2.34 8.68 -23.29
N ARG A 189 3.51 9.07 -23.81
CA ARG A 189 3.82 10.47 -24.15
C ARG A 189 2.91 11.01 -25.27
N ARG A 190 2.63 10.22 -26.30
CA ARG A 190 1.66 10.57 -27.36
C ARG A 190 0.25 10.77 -26.82
N SER A 191 -0.09 10.07 -25.71
CA SER A 191 -1.37 10.26 -25.00
C SER A 191 -1.34 11.44 -24.00
N GLY A 192 -0.28 12.25 -23.99
CA GLY A 192 -0.14 13.42 -23.12
C GLY A 192 0.37 13.11 -21.70
N LEU A 193 0.84 11.91 -21.43
CA LEU A 193 1.38 11.55 -20.12
C LEU A 193 2.88 11.83 -20.04
N GLU A 194 3.32 12.47 -18.96
CA GLU A 194 4.73 12.60 -18.66
C GLU A 194 5.21 11.37 -17.86
N VAL A 195 6.15 10.63 -18.43
CA VAL A 195 6.64 9.37 -17.85
C VAL A 195 8.17 9.33 -17.77
N ARG A 196 8.68 8.62 -16.74
CA ARG A 196 10.11 8.35 -16.53
C ARG A 196 10.33 6.86 -16.28
N GLU A 197 11.22 6.26 -17.02
CA GLU A 197 11.66 4.88 -16.79
C GLU A 197 12.45 4.80 -15.48
N LEU A 198 12.14 3.78 -14.67
CA LEU A 198 12.82 3.49 -13.40
C LEU A 198 13.77 2.28 -13.51
N GLY A 199 13.89 1.73 -14.69
CA GLY A 199 14.64 0.51 -14.98
C GLY A 199 13.74 -0.72 -15.12
N ARG A 200 14.24 -1.74 -15.81
CA ARG A 200 13.51 -2.96 -16.17
C ARG A 200 12.15 -2.62 -16.82
N GLN A 201 11.02 -3.01 -16.20
CA GLN A 201 9.67 -2.70 -16.70
C GLN A 201 8.96 -1.58 -15.92
N ALA A 202 9.63 -1.01 -14.91
CA ALA A 202 9.02 0.00 -14.06
C ALA A 202 9.04 1.38 -14.73
N VAL A 203 7.88 2.01 -14.81
CA VAL A 203 7.72 3.37 -15.35
C VAL A 203 6.91 4.21 -14.36
N LEU A 204 7.48 5.36 -13.98
CA LEU A 204 6.85 6.37 -13.13
C LEU A 204 6.04 7.34 -13.98
N LEU A 205 4.80 7.57 -13.59
CA LEU A 205 3.99 8.70 -14.09
C LEU A 205 4.25 9.91 -13.20
N LYS A 206 4.60 11.06 -13.81
CA LYS A 206 4.83 12.32 -13.08
C LYS A 206 3.57 12.81 -12.37
N SER A 207 2.41 12.59 -13.00
CA SER A 207 1.10 12.87 -12.41
C SER A 207 0.22 11.62 -12.47
N PRO A 208 -0.35 11.17 -11.33
CA PRO A 208 -1.30 10.06 -11.33
C PRO A 208 -2.53 10.37 -12.18
N VAL A 209 -2.99 9.37 -12.92
CA VAL A 209 -4.23 9.42 -13.74
C VAL A 209 -5.16 8.28 -13.31
N PRO A 210 -6.45 8.33 -13.61
CA PRO A 210 -7.35 7.19 -13.51
C PRO A 210 -6.79 5.98 -14.28
N VAL A 211 -6.89 4.80 -13.72
CA VAL A 211 -6.33 3.57 -14.33
C VAL A 211 -6.93 3.31 -15.72
N SER A 212 -8.19 3.70 -15.92
CA SER A 212 -8.88 3.63 -17.22
C SER A 212 -8.31 4.54 -18.30
N GLU A 213 -7.52 5.54 -17.91
CA GLU A 213 -6.87 6.48 -18.84
C GLU A 213 -5.42 6.06 -19.18
N LEU A 214 -4.93 4.98 -18.57
CA LEU A 214 -3.62 4.42 -18.91
C LEU A 214 -3.68 3.74 -20.28
N PRO A 215 -2.84 4.15 -21.24
CA PRO A 215 -2.81 3.55 -22.58
C PRO A 215 -2.54 2.05 -22.50
N GLY A 216 -3.43 1.24 -23.07
CA GLY A 216 -3.29 -0.21 -23.13
C GLY A 216 -3.51 -0.95 -21.80
N PHE A 217 -4.12 -0.31 -20.79
CA PHE A 217 -4.41 -1.00 -19.53
C PHE A 217 -5.40 -2.15 -19.72
N HIS A 218 -6.50 -1.89 -20.42
CA HIS A 218 -7.52 -2.91 -20.69
C HIS A 218 -7.02 -4.02 -21.63
N GLU A 219 -6.09 -3.69 -22.50
CA GLU A 219 -5.41 -4.61 -23.41
C GLU A 219 -4.27 -5.39 -22.73
N GLY A 220 -4.04 -5.16 -21.44
CA GLY A 220 -3.01 -5.85 -20.66
C GLY A 220 -1.58 -5.46 -21.00
N LEU A 221 -1.35 -4.27 -21.58
CA LEU A 221 0.01 -3.77 -21.85
C LEU A 221 0.73 -3.34 -20.57
N VAL A 222 -0.04 -2.94 -19.54
CA VAL A 222 0.52 -2.48 -18.26
C VAL A 222 -0.31 -2.94 -17.07
N SER A 223 0.34 -2.98 -15.91
CA SER A 223 -0.27 -3.14 -14.59
C SER A 223 0.21 -2.05 -13.64
N VAL A 224 -0.66 -1.56 -12.77
CA VAL A 224 -0.24 -0.65 -11.70
C VAL A 224 0.44 -1.48 -10.61
N GLN A 225 1.73 -1.25 -10.39
CA GLN A 225 2.51 -1.95 -9.38
C GLN A 225 3.70 -1.09 -8.94
N ASP A 226 3.92 -0.99 -7.64
CA ASP A 226 5.10 -0.32 -7.07
C ASP A 226 6.41 -0.95 -7.54
N ALA A 227 7.45 -0.13 -7.78
CA ALA A 227 8.72 -0.63 -8.30
C ALA A 227 9.42 -1.56 -7.30
N GLY A 228 9.27 -1.31 -5.99
CA GLY A 228 9.75 -2.24 -4.97
C GLY A 228 9.05 -3.60 -5.09
N ALA A 229 7.72 -3.64 -5.27
CA ALA A 229 6.97 -4.88 -5.45
C ALA A 229 7.37 -5.65 -6.73
N GLN A 230 7.80 -4.94 -7.78
CA GLN A 230 8.26 -5.56 -9.03
C GLN A 230 9.56 -6.34 -8.84
N LEU A 231 10.37 -6.01 -7.84
CA LEU A 231 11.62 -6.73 -7.55
C LEU A 231 11.38 -8.22 -7.24
N ALA A 232 10.23 -8.58 -6.68
CA ALA A 232 9.92 -9.96 -6.28
C ALA A 232 10.08 -10.97 -7.42
N ALA A 233 9.48 -10.73 -8.58
CA ALA A 233 9.56 -11.65 -9.71
C ALA A 233 10.98 -11.70 -10.29
N HIS A 234 11.69 -10.58 -10.31
CA HIS A 234 13.10 -10.54 -10.75
C HIS A 234 14.03 -11.26 -9.78
N ALA A 235 13.79 -11.15 -8.47
CA ALA A 235 14.59 -11.83 -7.45
C ALA A 235 14.34 -13.35 -7.47
N LEU A 236 13.10 -13.78 -7.69
CA LEU A 236 12.79 -15.21 -7.86
C LEU A 236 13.36 -15.75 -9.19
N ALA A 237 13.48 -14.90 -10.22
CA ALA A 237 14.06 -15.23 -11.54
C ALA A 237 13.44 -16.50 -12.16
N PRO A 238 12.14 -16.48 -12.54
CA PRO A 238 11.48 -17.66 -13.09
C PRO A 238 12.11 -18.07 -14.42
N VAL A 239 12.15 -19.39 -14.67
CA VAL A 239 12.67 -20.00 -15.90
C VAL A 239 11.55 -20.77 -16.61
N ASP A 240 11.62 -20.86 -17.93
CA ASP A 240 10.66 -21.61 -18.75
C ASP A 240 10.56 -23.08 -18.30
N GLY A 241 9.33 -23.57 -18.20
CA GLY A 241 9.03 -24.93 -17.77
C GLY A 241 8.98 -25.16 -16.27
N GLU A 242 9.38 -24.22 -15.43
CA GLU A 242 9.34 -24.35 -13.97
C GLU A 242 7.90 -24.48 -13.44
N ASN A 243 7.77 -25.20 -12.32
CA ASN A 243 6.57 -25.28 -11.50
C ASN A 243 6.76 -24.36 -10.27
N ILE A 244 6.01 -23.27 -10.18
CA ILE A 244 6.20 -22.21 -9.18
C ILE A 244 4.96 -22.10 -8.30
N LEU A 245 5.17 -21.96 -7.00
CA LEU A 245 4.12 -21.63 -6.05
C LEU A 245 4.19 -20.14 -5.72
N ASP A 246 3.08 -19.42 -5.87
CA ASP A 246 2.85 -18.08 -5.32
C ASP A 246 1.90 -18.19 -4.13
N ALA A 247 2.44 -18.19 -2.94
CA ALA A 247 1.68 -18.28 -1.71
C ALA A 247 1.26 -16.88 -1.23
N CYS A 248 -0.01 -16.71 -0.84
CA CYS A 248 -0.64 -15.44 -0.49
C CYS A 248 -0.72 -14.48 -1.70
N ALA A 249 -1.18 -15.00 -2.85
CA ALA A 249 -1.00 -14.41 -4.17
C ALA A 249 -1.85 -13.15 -4.47
N ALA A 250 -2.99 -12.95 -3.76
CA ALA A 250 -3.89 -11.84 -4.09
C ALA A 250 -3.27 -10.45 -3.90
N PRO A 251 -3.54 -9.56 -4.85
CA PRO A 251 -4.51 -9.61 -5.96
C PRO A 251 -3.96 -10.18 -7.28
N GLY A 252 -2.84 -10.93 -7.28
CA GLY A 252 -2.28 -11.57 -8.47
C GLY A 252 -1.21 -10.76 -9.21
N GLY A 253 -0.78 -9.63 -8.67
CA GLY A 253 0.21 -8.78 -9.34
C GLY A 253 1.59 -9.43 -9.47
N LYS A 254 2.03 -10.21 -8.47
CA LYS A 254 3.29 -10.96 -8.50
C LYS A 254 3.14 -12.23 -9.33
N THR A 255 2.04 -12.96 -9.20
CA THR A 255 1.67 -14.09 -10.05
C THR A 255 1.76 -13.75 -11.54
N ALA A 256 1.09 -12.66 -11.95
CA ALA A 256 1.13 -12.18 -13.32
C ALA A 256 2.56 -11.80 -13.76
N HIS A 257 3.33 -11.15 -12.90
CA HIS A 257 4.69 -10.76 -13.22
C HIS A 257 5.62 -11.97 -13.46
N LEU A 258 5.48 -13.05 -12.66
CA LEU A 258 6.20 -14.30 -12.91
C LEU A 258 5.89 -14.86 -14.32
N LEU A 259 4.60 -14.91 -14.66
CA LEU A 259 4.12 -15.38 -15.96
C LEU A 259 4.51 -14.45 -17.12
N GLU A 260 4.70 -13.15 -16.88
CA GLU A 260 5.21 -12.20 -17.86
C GLU A 260 6.70 -12.40 -18.14
N LEU A 261 7.47 -12.93 -17.18
CA LEU A 261 8.92 -13.11 -17.30
C LEU A 261 9.32 -14.45 -17.93
N ALA A 262 8.57 -15.53 -17.70
CA ALA A 262 8.88 -16.87 -18.17
C ALA A 262 7.61 -17.66 -18.56
N ASP A 263 7.77 -18.66 -19.41
CA ASP A 263 6.72 -19.64 -19.74
C ASP A 263 6.73 -20.76 -18.68
N CYS A 264 6.22 -20.43 -17.48
CA CYS A 264 6.21 -21.30 -16.31
C CYS A 264 4.78 -21.64 -15.87
N ARG A 265 4.65 -22.69 -15.07
CA ARG A 265 3.37 -23.08 -14.45
C ARG A 265 3.31 -22.47 -13.06
N VAL A 266 2.29 -21.65 -12.77
CA VAL A 266 2.12 -21.04 -11.46
C VAL A 266 0.87 -21.59 -10.76
N THR A 267 1.06 -22.10 -9.53
CA THR A 267 -0.03 -22.34 -8.58
C THR A 267 -0.10 -21.14 -7.65
N ALA A 268 -1.23 -20.44 -7.65
CA ALA A 268 -1.47 -19.25 -6.83
C ALA A 268 -2.43 -19.59 -5.70
N LEU A 269 -2.01 -19.42 -4.44
CA LEU A 269 -2.84 -19.65 -3.25
C LEU A 269 -3.31 -18.34 -2.65
N GLU A 270 -4.58 -18.30 -2.28
CA GLU A 270 -5.16 -17.21 -1.49
C GLU A 270 -6.22 -17.79 -0.54
N ILE A 271 -6.18 -17.40 0.72
CA ILE A 271 -7.10 -17.93 1.74
C ILE A 271 -8.50 -17.31 1.64
N ASP A 272 -8.60 -16.07 1.17
CA ASP A 272 -9.86 -15.33 1.03
C ASP A 272 -10.44 -15.52 -0.38
N PRO A 273 -11.63 -16.15 -0.54
CA PRO A 273 -12.22 -16.39 -1.84
C PRO A 273 -12.56 -15.10 -2.62
N VAL A 274 -12.89 -14.02 -1.93
CA VAL A 274 -13.15 -12.73 -2.60
C VAL A 274 -11.86 -12.14 -3.16
N ARG A 275 -10.76 -12.29 -2.44
CA ARG A 275 -9.45 -11.87 -2.93
C ARG A 275 -8.93 -12.80 -4.04
N ALA A 276 -9.20 -14.10 -3.97
CA ALA A 276 -8.86 -15.05 -5.02
C ALA A 276 -9.54 -14.70 -6.36
N GLN A 277 -10.78 -14.21 -6.32
CA GLN A 277 -11.47 -13.73 -7.53
C GLN A 277 -10.72 -12.58 -8.22
N ARG A 278 -10.07 -11.68 -7.47
CA ARG A 278 -9.25 -10.60 -8.04
C ARG A 278 -8.02 -11.12 -8.80
N ILE A 279 -7.51 -12.30 -8.43
CA ILE A 279 -6.40 -12.94 -9.18
C ILE A 279 -6.91 -13.34 -10.57
N HIS A 280 -8.07 -13.99 -10.65
CA HIS A 280 -8.68 -14.36 -11.94
C HIS A 280 -8.91 -13.14 -12.83
N GLU A 281 -9.55 -12.07 -12.29
CA GLU A 281 -9.82 -10.83 -13.03
C GLU A 281 -8.53 -10.21 -13.61
N ASN A 282 -7.44 -10.20 -12.83
CA ASN A 282 -6.15 -9.70 -13.31
C ASN A 282 -5.51 -10.59 -14.37
N LEU A 283 -5.54 -11.90 -14.18
CA LEU A 283 -5.01 -12.85 -15.17
C LEU A 283 -5.78 -12.78 -16.49
N ASP A 284 -7.11 -12.74 -16.42
CA ASP A 284 -7.98 -12.64 -17.60
C ASP A 284 -7.69 -11.37 -18.40
N ARG A 285 -7.59 -10.20 -17.72
CA ARG A 285 -7.23 -8.94 -18.37
C ARG A 285 -5.86 -8.99 -19.06
N LEU A 286 -4.91 -9.70 -18.47
CA LEU A 286 -3.55 -9.83 -19.00
C LEU A 286 -3.42 -10.95 -20.05
N GLY A 287 -4.45 -11.81 -20.20
CA GLY A 287 -4.40 -12.99 -21.06
C GLY A 287 -3.40 -14.03 -20.56
N LEU A 288 -3.29 -14.18 -19.23
CA LEU A 288 -2.38 -15.11 -18.56
C LEU A 288 -3.18 -16.19 -17.83
N THR A 289 -2.57 -17.36 -17.61
CA THR A 289 -3.21 -18.49 -16.95
C THR A 289 -2.35 -18.99 -15.78
N ALA A 290 -2.98 -19.18 -14.62
CA ALA A 290 -2.41 -19.84 -13.44
C ALA A 290 -3.44 -20.76 -12.80
N GLN A 291 -2.98 -21.73 -12.00
CA GLN A 291 -3.87 -22.54 -11.17
C GLN A 291 -4.15 -21.79 -9.87
N VAL A 292 -5.29 -21.09 -9.80
CA VAL A 292 -5.70 -20.38 -8.59
C VAL A 292 -6.46 -21.34 -7.67
N ARG A 293 -6.05 -21.40 -6.39
CA ARG A 293 -6.70 -22.23 -5.36
C ARG A 293 -7.01 -21.38 -4.12
N THR A 294 -8.25 -21.46 -3.64
CA THR A 294 -8.64 -20.87 -2.36
C THR A 294 -8.28 -21.86 -1.25
N ALA A 295 -7.16 -21.58 -0.54
CA ALA A 295 -6.65 -22.46 0.53
C ALA A 295 -5.75 -21.70 1.51
N ASP A 296 -5.66 -22.20 2.75
CA ASP A 296 -4.61 -21.77 3.69
C ASP A 296 -3.27 -22.36 3.24
N GLY A 297 -2.32 -21.53 2.86
CA GLY A 297 -0.98 -21.97 2.45
C GLY A 297 -0.26 -22.81 3.50
N ALA A 298 -0.62 -22.66 4.77
CA ALA A 298 -0.07 -23.46 5.87
C ALA A 298 -0.75 -24.82 6.08
N ASP A 299 -1.90 -25.08 5.45
CA ASP A 299 -2.56 -26.38 5.42
C ASP A 299 -2.21 -27.15 4.13
N VAL A 300 -0.94 -27.51 4.01
CA VAL A 300 -0.34 -28.11 2.81
C VAL A 300 -1.10 -29.37 2.38
N ALA A 301 -1.65 -30.15 3.30
CA ALA A 301 -2.38 -31.36 3.01
C ALA A 301 -3.67 -31.12 2.19
N SER A 302 -4.27 -29.93 2.31
CA SER A 302 -5.54 -29.62 1.63
C SER A 302 -5.38 -29.22 0.17
N TRP A 303 -4.19 -28.81 -0.26
CA TRP A 303 -4.01 -28.22 -1.61
C TRP A 303 -2.84 -28.79 -2.41
N TRP A 304 -1.83 -29.40 -1.76
CA TRP A 304 -0.63 -29.87 -2.44
C TRP A 304 -0.79 -31.33 -2.94
N ASP A 305 -0.51 -31.53 -4.20
CA ASP A 305 -0.56 -32.84 -4.88
C ASP A 305 0.74 -33.66 -4.73
N ARG A 306 1.66 -33.18 -3.87
CA ARG A 306 3.00 -33.75 -3.62
C ARG A 306 3.99 -33.63 -4.78
N GLN A 307 3.66 -32.89 -5.85
CA GLN A 307 4.65 -32.52 -6.85
C GLN A 307 5.48 -31.35 -6.32
N PRO A 308 6.80 -31.50 -6.15
CA PRO A 308 7.62 -30.43 -5.57
C PRO A 308 7.74 -29.24 -6.54
N PHE A 309 7.83 -28.05 -5.96
CA PHE A 309 8.00 -26.80 -6.70
C PHE A 309 9.49 -26.52 -6.97
N ASP A 310 9.79 -25.96 -8.14
CA ASP A 310 11.11 -25.43 -8.49
C ASP A 310 11.40 -24.14 -7.72
N ALA A 311 10.38 -23.31 -7.54
CA ALA A 311 10.47 -22.07 -6.81
C ALA A 311 9.18 -21.77 -6.03
N VAL A 312 9.35 -21.10 -4.89
CA VAL A 312 8.25 -20.63 -4.05
C VAL A 312 8.39 -19.13 -3.84
N LEU A 313 7.36 -18.38 -4.14
CA LEU A 313 7.19 -16.99 -3.72
C LEU A 313 6.27 -16.95 -2.51
N LEU A 314 6.77 -16.49 -1.39
CA LEU A 314 5.97 -16.25 -0.19
C LEU A 314 5.88 -14.73 0.07
N ASP A 315 4.86 -14.09 -0.49
CA ASP A 315 4.49 -12.70 -0.17
C ASP A 315 3.64 -12.71 1.12
N ALA A 316 4.34 -12.82 2.26
CA ALA A 316 3.71 -13.17 3.51
C ALA A 316 2.81 -12.05 4.08
N PRO A 317 1.68 -12.40 4.74
CA PRO A 317 0.87 -11.43 5.46
C PRO A 317 1.71 -10.75 6.53
N CYS A 318 1.65 -9.41 6.60
CA CYS A 318 2.50 -8.60 7.46
C CYS A 318 1.78 -7.35 7.97
N THR A 319 2.45 -6.54 8.79
CA THR A 319 1.91 -5.26 9.26
C THR A 319 1.71 -4.25 8.13
N ALA A 320 2.37 -4.43 7.00
CA ALA A 320 2.39 -3.53 5.86
C ALA A 320 2.98 -2.14 6.19
N SER A 321 3.92 -2.08 7.14
CA SER A 321 4.53 -0.83 7.61
C SER A 321 5.34 -0.10 6.53
N GLY A 322 5.72 -0.79 5.46
CA GLY A 322 6.45 -0.22 4.32
C GLY A 322 5.56 0.48 3.28
N ILE A 323 4.26 0.20 3.24
CA ILE A 323 3.33 0.72 2.24
C ILE A 323 2.30 1.72 2.80
N VAL A 324 2.57 2.31 3.95
CA VAL A 324 1.70 3.29 4.63
C VAL A 324 1.36 4.48 3.73
N ARG A 325 2.24 4.86 2.81
CA ARG A 325 1.98 5.93 1.85
C ARG A 325 0.74 5.68 1.00
N ARG A 326 0.51 4.40 0.63
CA ARG A 326 -0.66 3.95 -0.14
C ARG A 326 -1.86 3.65 0.73
N HIS A 327 -1.62 3.19 1.95
CA HIS A 327 -2.63 2.77 2.91
C HIS A 327 -2.42 3.50 4.25
N PRO A 328 -2.74 4.82 4.33
CA PRO A 328 -2.41 5.64 5.50
C PRO A 328 -3.19 5.28 6.76
N ASP A 329 -4.23 4.47 6.64
CA ASP A 329 -5.01 3.93 7.76
C ASP A 329 -4.28 2.83 8.54
N ILE A 330 -3.26 2.20 7.96
CA ILE A 330 -2.49 1.10 8.59
C ILE A 330 -1.95 1.52 9.95
N VAL A 331 -1.40 2.72 10.08
CA VAL A 331 -0.83 3.22 11.34
C VAL A 331 -1.86 3.30 12.47
N PHE A 332 -3.15 3.40 12.15
CA PHE A 332 -4.25 3.50 13.12
C PHE A 332 -4.99 2.18 13.32
N SER A 333 -4.97 1.29 12.32
CA SER A 333 -5.64 -0.01 12.37
C SER A 333 -4.79 -1.09 13.02
N ARG A 334 -3.45 -0.96 13.00
CA ARG A 334 -2.54 -1.90 13.63
C ARG A 334 -2.35 -1.59 15.12
N ARG A 335 -2.07 -2.66 15.89
CA ARG A 335 -1.75 -2.64 17.31
C ARG A 335 -0.40 -3.30 17.57
N PRO A 336 0.27 -3.04 18.70
CA PRO A 336 1.56 -3.67 19.02
C PRO A 336 1.55 -5.20 18.94
N GLN A 337 0.46 -5.83 19.41
CA GLN A 337 0.30 -7.29 19.41
C GLN A 337 0.16 -7.90 18.01
N ASP A 338 -0.30 -7.14 17.02
CA ASP A 338 -0.46 -7.62 15.64
C ASP A 338 0.89 -7.96 15.01
N VAL A 339 1.97 -7.27 15.41
CA VAL A 339 3.33 -7.60 14.96
C VAL A 339 3.69 -9.03 15.34
N HIS A 340 3.50 -9.40 16.61
CA HIS A 340 3.79 -10.77 17.08
C HIS A 340 2.90 -11.81 16.41
N ALA A 341 1.60 -11.55 16.31
CA ALA A 341 0.65 -12.47 15.68
C ALA A 341 1.01 -12.74 14.20
N LEU A 342 1.37 -11.71 13.46
CA LEU A 342 1.79 -11.84 12.05
C LEU A 342 3.14 -12.55 11.91
N CYS A 343 4.11 -12.30 12.80
CA CYS A 343 5.36 -13.07 12.84
C CYS A 343 5.13 -14.56 13.06
N MET A 344 4.19 -14.94 13.92
CA MET A 344 3.83 -16.35 14.13
C MET A 344 3.18 -16.96 12.90
N GLN A 345 2.33 -16.20 12.18
CA GLN A 345 1.73 -16.65 10.92
C GLN A 345 2.78 -16.81 9.81
N GLN A 346 3.71 -15.85 9.69
CA GLN A 346 4.84 -15.92 8.76
C GLN A 346 5.71 -17.13 9.03
N LYS A 347 6.04 -17.39 10.30
CA LYS A 347 6.77 -18.58 10.71
C LYS A 347 6.03 -19.85 10.28
N LYS A 348 4.73 -19.96 10.58
CA LYS A 348 3.90 -21.12 10.21
C LYS A 348 3.93 -21.37 8.70
N LEU A 349 3.83 -20.32 7.90
CA LEU A 349 3.88 -20.40 6.44
C LEU A 349 5.26 -20.87 5.95
N LEU A 350 6.35 -20.28 6.43
CA LEU A 350 7.72 -20.70 6.06
C LEU A 350 7.95 -22.19 6.36
N GLU A 351 7.61 -22.64 7.57
CA GLU A 351 7.74 -24.06 7.98
C GLU A 351 6.90 -25.01 7.12
N ALA A 352 5.66 -24.61 6.78
CA ALA A 352 4.75 -25.43 5.99
C ALA A 352 5.16 -25.52 4.52
N LEU A 353 5.68 -24.41 3.94
CA LEU A 353 5.99 -24.34 2.52
C LEU A 353 7.40 -24.88 2.20
N TRP A 354 8.35 -24.83 3.13
CA TRP A 354 9.72 -25.32 2.90
C TRP A 354 9.80 -26.78 2.42
N PRO A 355 9.05 -27.75 3.00
CA PRO A 355 9.03 -29.12 2.50
C PRO A 355 8.50 -29.29 1.08
N THR A 356 7.67 -28.36 0.57
CA THR A 356 7.10 -28.43 -0.78
C THR A 356 8.11 -28.06 -1.87
N LEU A 357 9.23 -27.43 -1.48
CA LEU A 357 10.31 -27.05 -2.38
C LEU A 357 11.25 -28.24 -2.60
N LYS A 358 11.63 -28.49 -3.86
CA LYS A 358 12.62 -29.53 -4.19
C LYS A 358 14.03 -29.13 -3.76
N VAL A 359 14.91 -30.12 -3.61
CA VAL A 359 16.36 -29.89 -3.45
C VAL A 359 16.87 -29.13 -4.68
N GLY A 360 17.70 -28.14 -4.49
CA GLY A 360 18.13 -27.19 -5.51
C GLY A 360 17.13 -26.10 -5.86
N GLY A 361 15.90 -26.17 -5.33
CA GLY A 361 14.88 -25.15 -5.50
C GLY A 361 15.15 -23.90 -4.66
N ARG A 362 14.36 -22.85 -4.93
CA ARG A 362 14.50 -21.55 -4.25
C ARG A 362 13.20 -21.01 -3.70
N LEU A 363 13.26 -20.40 -2.51
CA LEU A 363 12.14 -19.71 -1.87
C LEU A 363 12.48 -18.25 -1.70
N LEU A 364 11.64 -17.37 -2.24
CA LEU A 364 11.72 -15.93 -2.01
C LEU A 364 10.68 -15.55 -0.95
N TYR A 365 11.17 -15.11 0.20
CA TYR A 365 10.36 -14.51 1.25
C TYR A 365 10.28 -13.01 1.05
N VAL A 366 9.05 -12.49 1.04
CA VAL A 366 8.77 -11.05 0.84
C VAL A 366 7.77 -10.59 1.89
N VAL A 367 7.98 -9.41 2.45
CA VAL A 367 6.97 -8.68 3.23
C VAL A 367 7.03 -7.19 2.85
N CYS A 368 5.88 -6.54 2.76
CA CYS A 368 5.79 -5.08 2.62
C CYS A 368 5.88 -4.39 4.00
N SER A 369 6.86 -4.83 4.80
CA SER A 369 7.14 -4.33 6.15
C SER A 369 8.60 -3.90 6.27
N VAL A 370 8.86 -2.90 7.12
CA VAL A 370 10.21 -2.46 7.50
C VAL A 370 10.55 -2.82 8.96
N PHE A 371 9.68 -3.58 9.63
CA PHE A 371 9.93 -4.05 10.99
C PHE A 371 10.86 -5.28 10.97
N GLU A 372 11.90 -5.22 11.78
CA GLU A 372 12.93 -6.28 11.85
C GLU A 372 12.36 -7.66 12.20
N GLU A 373 11.32 -7.71 13.04
CA GLU A 373 10.70 -8.96 13.48
C GLU A 373 10.01 -9.71 12.33
N GLU A 374 9.47 -8.97 11.35
CA GLU A 374 8.81 -9.51 10.16
C GLU A 374 9.80 -9.79 9.01
N GLY A 375 10.99 -9.23 9.08
CA GLY A 375 12.05 -9.34 8.07
C GLY A 375 13.26 -10.14 8.58
N PRO A 376 14.40 -9.46 8.88
CA PRO A 376 15.67 -10.13 9.22
C PRO A 376 15.56 -11.17 10.31
N LYS A 377 14.91 -10.85 11.44
CA LYS A 377 14.77 -11.77 12.58
C LYS A 377 13.96 -13.01 12.25
N GLN A 378 12.97 -12.90 11.36
CA GLN A 378 12.18 -14.04 10.89
C GLN A 378 13.06 -15.02 10.11
N ILE A 379 13.89 -14.52 9.22
CA ILE A 379 14.79 -15.33 8.39
C ILE A 379 15.94 -15.93 9.24
N GLU A 380 16.54 -15.15 10.13
CA GLU A 380 17.56 -15.64 11.07
C GLU A 380 17.02 -16.81 11.92
N SER A 381 15.80 -16.65 12.46
CA SER A 381 15.12 -17.70 13.19
C SER A 381 14.80 -18.93 12.34
N PHE A 382 14.44 -18.75 11.06
CA PHE A 382 14.22 -19.87 10.15
C PHE A 382 15.53 -20.63 9.85
N LEU A 383 16.59 -19.93 9.49
CA LEU A 383 17.90 -20.52 9.20
C LEU A 383 18.49 -21.29 10.39
N SER A 384 18.24 -20.86 11.62
CA SER A 384 18.70 -21.59 12.83
C SER A 384 18.06 -22.97 13.01
N ARG A 385 16.93 -23.25 12.34
CA ARG A 385 16.21 -24.53 12.41
C ARG A 385 16.34 -25.37 11.15
N HIS A 386 16.78 -24.78 10.02
CA HIS A 386 16.87 -25.42 8.71
C HIS A 386 18.30 -25.41 8.20
N ALA A 387 19.08 -26.46 8.55
CA ALA A 387 20.46 -26.60 8.09
C ALA A 387 20.58 -26.82 6.57
N ASP A 388 19.48 -27.23 5.93
CA ASP A 388 19.34 -27.41 4.48
C ASP A 388 18.97 -26.10 3.75
N ALA A 389 18.84 -24.97 4.46
CA ALA A 389 18.54 -23.66 3.87
C ALA A 389 19.80 -22.79 3.79
N THR A 390 20.07 -22.24 2.60
CA THR A 390 21.17 -21.30 2.37
C THR A 390 20.63 -19.96 1.85
N LEU A 391 21.03 -18.87 2.49
CA LEU A 391 20.66 -17.52 2.10
C LEU A 391 21.57 -17.01 0.97
N VAL A 392 20.96 -16.58 -0.15
CA VAL A 392 21.67 -16.04 -1.32
C VAL A 392 21.23 -14.59 -1.61
N PRO A 393 22.03 -13.79 -2.34
CA PRO A 393 21.64 -12.44 -2.72
C PRO A 393 20.39 -12.44 -3.62
N VAL A 394 19.49 -11.49 -3.41
CA VAL A 394 18.26 -11.32 -4.23
C VAL A 394 18.53 -10.74 -5.63
N ALA A 395 19.73 -10.17 -5.83
CA ALA A 395 20.24 -9.67 -7.09
C ALA A 395 21.76 -9.53 -6.98
N ASP A 396 22.46 -9.44 -8.11
CA ASP A 396 23.92 -9.26 -8.15
C ASP A 396 24.31 -7.98 -7.40
N GLY A 397 25.23 -8.09 -6.46
CA GLY A 397 25.69 -6.99 -5.62
C GLY A 397 24.71 -6.52 -4.53
N ALA A 398 23.52 -7.11 -4.45
CA ALA A 398 22.60 -6.82 -3.37
C ALA A 398 22.98 -7.56 -2.07
N PRO A 399 22.62 -7.02 -0.88
CA PRO A 399 22.77 -7.76 0.37
C PRO A 399 21.85 -8.99 0.37
N LYS A 400 22.25 -10.04 1.11
CA LYS A 400 21.45 -11.27 1.24
C LYS A 400 20.10 -11.02 1.94
N LEU A 401 20.07 -10.11 2.92
CA LEU A 401 18.86 -9.60 3.56
C LEU A 401 18.66 -8.16 3.07
N LEU A 402 17.68 -7.93 2.22
CA LEU A 402 17.45 -6.62 1.61
C LEU A 402 16.22 -5.96 2.22
N THR A 403 16.41 -4.86 2.95
CA THR A 403 15.33 -4.00 3.43
C THR A 403 15.28 -2.72 2.61
N LEU A 404 14.22 -2.54 1.85
CA LEU A 404 13.89 -1.29 1.15
C LEU A 404 13.07 -0.41 2.09
N THR A 405 13.46 0.85 2.22
CA THR A 405 12.64 1.86 2.89
C THR A 405 12.03 2.78 1.85
N PRO A 406 10.77 3.24 2.03
CA PRO A 406 10.14 4.14 1.06
C PRO A 406 11.04 5.30 0.69
N CYS A 407 11.24 5.53 -0.61
CA CYS A 407 12.04 6.64 -1.14
C CYS A 407 11.39 7.25 -2.39
N GLU A 408 11.82 8.44 -2.76
CA GLU A 408 11.41 9.15 -3.97
C GLU A 408 12.58 9.98 -4.51
N GLY A 409 13.17 9.55 -5.63
CA GLY A 409 14.12 10.33 -6.44
C GLY A 409 15.50 10.56 -5.83
N ALA A 410 15.85 9.91 -4.73
CA ALA A 410 17.16 10.11 -4.09
C ALA A 410 17.80 8.79 -3.70
N GLY A 411 18.65 8.29 -4.55
CA GLY A 411 19.38 7.04 -4.38
C GLY A 411 20.09 6.88 -3.04
N GLY A 412 20.53 5.73 -2.77
CA GLY A 412 21.16 5.17 -1.57
C GLY A 412 20.88 3.68 -1.49
N GLU A 413 19.97 3.20 -2.34
CA GLU A 413 19.64 1.78 -2.51
C GLU A 413 20.59 1.12 -3.53
N PRO A 414 20.72 -0.21 -3.51
CA PRO A 414 21.53 -0.93 -4.49
C PRO A 414 21.18 -0.52 -5.92
N ALA A 415 22.16 -0.41 -6.79
CA ALA A 415 22.04 0.08 -8.17
C ALA A 415 20.98 -0.65 -9.05
N GLN A 416 20.46 -1.78 -8.59
CA GLN A 416 19.44 -2.57 -9.28
C GLN A 416 18.01 -2.32 -8.79
N VAL A 417 17.82 -1.47 -7.78
CA VAL A 417 16.52 -1.08 -7.27
C VAL A 417 16.20 0.32 -7.79
N ALA A 418 14.94 0.53 -8.20
CA ALA A 418 14.46 1.83 -8.62
C ALA A 418 14.64 2.90 -7.51
N ASP A 419 14.91 4.13 -7.90
CA ASP A 419 15.08 5.27 -6.98
C ASP A 419 13.76 5.78 -6.35
N THR A 420 12.66 5.15 -6.72
CA THR A 420 11.30 5.52 -6.25
C THR A 420 10.51 4.24 -6.02
N HIS A 421 10.25 3.93 -4.75
CA HIS A 421 9.54 2.71 -4.33
C HIS A 421 8.99 2.83 -2.92
N ASP A 422 8.08 1.93 -2.58
CA ASP A 422 7.62 1.70 -1.20
C ASP A 422 8.61 0.81 -0.41
N GLY A 423 8.29 0.54 0.86
CA GLY A 423 9.10 -0.28 1.74
C GLY A 423 8.80 -1.76 1.61
N PHE A 424 9.86 -2.57 1.50
CA PHE A 424 9.79 -4.02 1.43
C PHE A 424 10.99 -4.67 2.12
N PHE A 425 10.83 -5.92 2.52
CA PHE A 425 11.94 -6.78 2.89
C PHE A 425 11.94 -8.01 1.97
N TYR A 426 13.14 -8.44 1.58
CA TYR A 426 13.39 -9.55 0.68
C TYR A 426 14.47 -10.47 1.24
N ALA A 427 14.25 -11.79 1.17
CA ALA A 427 15.26 -12.81 1.43
C ALA A 427 15.06 -13.99 0.47
N LEU A 428 16.11 -14.36 -0.26
CA LEU A 428 16.11 -15.50 -1.17
C LEU A 428 16.86 -16.66 -0.53
N LEU A 429 16.20 -17.80 -0.40
CA LEU A 429 16.71 -19.03 0.19
C LEU A 429 16.80 -20.10 -0.88
N THR A 430 17.89 -20.90 -0.87
CA THR A 430 18.03 -22.13 -1.67
C THR A 430 18.06 -23.34 -0.77
N LYS A 431 17.42 -24.43 -1.21
CA LYS A 431 17.38 -25.70 -0.49
C LYS A 431 18.53 -26.60 -0.94
N GLN A 432 19.31 -27.09 0.01
CA GLN A 432 20.44 -27.99 -0.23
C GLN A 432 20.02 -29.44 -0.30
#